data_dffa2040514ef94825b0d59c62dfe5e2
#
_entry.id   dffa2040514ef94825b0d59c62dfe5e2
#
_cell.length_a   1.000
_cell.length_b   1.000
_cell.length_c   1.000
_cell.angle_alpha   90.00
_cell.angle_beta   90.00
_cell.angle_gamma   90.00
#
_symmetry.space_group_name_H-M   'P 1'
#
loop_
_entity.id
_entity.type
_entity.pdbx_description
1 polymer ?
#
loop_
_entity_poly.entity_id
_entity_poly.type
_entity_poly.pdbx_seq_one_letter_code
_entity_poly.pdbx_strand_id
1 'polypeptide(L)'
;MKIGQLKSFTRAGEELHLTQPTVSKQMVDLEKFFDIRLIDRTKRGLALTRAGEILFKYAKDFLTLQEETISAIAAFKGLKRGSIRIGASNIPGVYILPPILKRYREQHDGVQLALTISDTKAILDHVEQGELDIGFVGARDESRKLLYHGFLDDLIVMVAPSAYPDSITVEEMKRYPLIIREAGSGTRQCFDSAVKKRGFGAADFNVIAELGDTQAVKGAVKEGMGLAYLSRRAISEELAGKTLKVLTVEGVPAIRRSFYTVLKKGRSQTPQVEALLKTIQEWKKNEKVRLVSD
;
A
#
# COMPACT_ATOMS: atom_id res chain seq x y z
N MET A 1 -22.55 -1.11 -11.35
CA MET A 1 -21.40 -0.91 -10.44
C MET A 1 -20.73 0.45 -10.65
N LYS A 2 -20.30 0.84 -11.86
CA LYS A 2 -19.60 2.12 -12.14
C LYS A 2 -20.33 3.38 -11.67
N ILE A 3 -21.66 3.44 -11.79
CA ILE A 3 -22.45 4.56 -11.28
C ILE A 3 -22.28 4.72 -9.77
N GLY A 4 -22.30 3.63 -9.02
CA GLY A 4 -22.10 3.64 -7.57
C GLY A 4 -20.71 4.10 -7.14
N GLN A 5 -19.67 3.75 -7.92
CA GLN A 5 -18.29 4.19 -7.69
C GLN A 5 -18.09 5.67 -8.01
N LEU A 6 -18.55 6.10 -9.18
CA LEU A 6 -18.29 7.45 -9.73
C LEU A 6 -19.34 8.48 -9.31
N LYS A 7 -20.46 8.02 -8.74
CA LYS A 7 -21.62 8.86 -8.35
C LYS A 7 -22.08 9.78 -9.47
N SER A 8 -21.97 9.32 -10.73
CA SER A 8 -22.27 10.09 -11.93
C SER A 8 -22.60 9.16 -13.10
N PHE A 9 -23.74 9.39 -13.77
CA PHE A 9 -24.13 8.69 -14.97
C PHE A 9 -23.24 9.04 -16.17
N THR A 10 -22.86 10.32 -16.30
CA THR A 10 -22.01 10.81 -17.38
C THR A 10 -20.63 10.16 -17.30
N ARG A 11 -19.96 10.27 -16.15
CA ARG A 11 -18.63 9.66 -15.92
C ARG A 11 -18.65 8.14 -16.05
N ALA A 12 -19.74 7.49 -15.61
CA ALA A 12 -19.90 6.04 -15.79
C ALA A 12 -20.05 5.67 -17.28
N GLY A 13 -20.75 6.50 -18.06
CA GLY A 13 -20.86 6.33 -19.49
C GLY A 13 -19.50 6.48 -20.20
N GLU A 14 -18.75 7.52 -19.88
CA GLU A 14 -17.41 7.75 -20.42
C GLU A 14 -16.48 6.55 -20.16
N GLU A 15 -16.42 6.06 -18.90
CA GLU A 15 -15.60 4.89 -18.57
C GLU A 15 -16.06 3.57 -19.22
N LEU A 16 -17.34 3.44 -19.52
CA LEU A 16 -17.90 2.24 -20.15
C LEU A 16 -17.99 2.35 -21.68
N HIS A 17 -17.54 3.49 -22.26
CA HIS A 17 -17.68 3.81 -23.68
C HIS A 17 -19.15 3.74 -24.15
N LEU A 18 -20.07 4.19 -23.28
CA LEU A 18 -21.50 4.26 -23.53
C LEU A 18 -22.00 5.69 -23.41
N THR A 19 -23.12 5.99 -24.08
CA THR A 19 -23.77 7.29 -23.87
C THR A 19 -24.47 7.36 -22.51
N GLN A 20 -24.54 8.54 -21.90
CA GLN A 20 -25.26 8.74 -20.65
C GLN A 20 -26.73 8.26 -20.71
N PRO A 21 -27.51 8.51 -21.79
CA PRO A 21 -28.86 7.97 -21.92
C PRO A 21 -28.91 6.44 -21.88
N THR A 22 -27.93 5.77 -22.49
CA THR A 22 -27.84 4.30 -22.47
C THR A 22 -27.62 3.79 -21.04
N VAL A 23 -26.68 4.38 -20.32
CA VAL A 23 -26.39 4.01 -18.93
C VAL A 23 -27.61 4.29 -18.02
N SER A 24 -28.31 5.42 -18.25
CA SER A 24 -29.52 5.78 -17.52
C SER A 24 -30.65 4.79 -17.76
N LYS A 25 -30.85 4.38 -19.02
CA LYS A 25 -31.85 3.38 -19.38
C LYS A 25 -31.55 2.02 -18.74
N GLN A 26 -30.32 1.56 -18.80
CA GLN A 26 -29.90 0.30 -18.14
C GLN A 26 -30.17 0.31 -16.64
N MET A 27 -29.97 1.46 -15.97
CA MET A 27 -30.28 1.59 -14.55
C MET A 27 -31.80 1.50 -14.29
N VAL A 28 -32.61 2.17 -15.12
CA VAL A 28 -34.09 2.10 -15.00
C VAL A 28 -34.58 0.66 -15.24
N ASP A 29 -34.01 -0.03 -16.21
CA ASP A 29 -34.38 -1.42 -16.50
C ASP A 29 -33.99 -2.35 -15.34
N LEU A 30 -32.84 -2.09 -14.68
CA LEU A 30 -32.39 -2.84 -13.51
C LEU A 30 -33.27 -2.57 -12.28
N GLU A 31 -33.67 -1.32 -12.04
CA GLU A 31 -34.60 -0.94 -10.96
C GLU A 31 -35.99 -1.57 -11.20
N LYS A 32 -36.46 -1.62 -12.42
CA LYS A 32 -37.69 -2.34 -12.79
C LYS A 32 -37.61 -3.83 -12.55
N PHE A 33 -36.44 -4.46 -12.87
CA PHE A 33 -36.24 -5.87 -12.66
C PHE A 33 -36.33 -6.27 -11.18
N PHE A 34 -35.79 -5.43 -10.29
CA PHE A 34 -35.85 -5.67 -8.83
C PHE A 34 -37.08 -5.05 -8.16
N ASP A 35 -37.90 -4.30 -8.91
CA ASP A 35 -39.03 -3.52 -8.40
C ASP A 35 -38.65 -2.63 -7.20
N ILE A 36 -37.46 -2.05 -7.23
CA ILE A 36 -36.94 -1.18 -6.17
C ILE A 36 -35.96 -0.15 -6.72
N ARG A 37 -35.93 1.05 -6.12
CA ARG A 37 -34.92 2.04 -6.45
C ARG A 37 -33.56 1.65 -5.88
N LEU A 38 -32.54 1.77 -6.70
CA LEU A 38 -31.15 1.48 -6.36
C LEU A 38 -30.33 2.77 -6.19
N ILE A 39 -30.79 3.88 -6.79
CA ILE A 39 -30.10 5.17 -6.75
C ILE A 39 -31.06 6.28 -6.37
N ASP A 40 -30.63 7.12 -5.43
CA ASP A 40 -31.29 8.38 -5.09
C ASP A 40 -30.57 9.58 -5.71
N ARG A 41 -31.36 10.54 -6.21
CA ARG A 41 -30.85 11.86 -6.59
C ARG A 41 -30.94 12.77 -5.37
N THR A 42 -29.81 13.20 -4.88
CA THR A 42 -29.73 14.11 -3.73
C THR A 42 -29.27 15.50 -4.18
N LYS A 43 -29.44 16.52 -3.33
CA LYS A 43 -28.89 17.86 -3.59
C LYS A 43 -27.36 17.87 -3.78
N ARG A 44 -26.66 16.83 -3.33
CA ARG A 44 -25.19 16.66 -3.41
C ARG A 44 -24.75 15.70 -4.53
N GLY A 45 -25.67 15.25 -5.40
CA GLY A 45 -25.37 14.31 -6.48
C GLY A 45 -26.14 12.98 -6.35
N LEU A 46 -25.53 11.90 -6.78
CA LEU A 46 -26.10 10.55 -6.72
C LEU A 46 -25.63 9.81 -5.46
N ALA A 47 -26.56 9.12 -4.80
CA ALA A 47 -26.27 8.21 -3.69
C ALA A 47 -26.93 6.85 -3.96
N LEU A 48 -26.32 5.77 -3.45
CA LEU A 48 -26.95 4.47 -3.45
C LEU A 48 -28.04 4.42 -2.37
N THR A 49 -29.18 3.82 -2.68
CA THR A 49 -30.14 3.41 -1.67
C THR A 49 -29.61 2.20 -0.88
N ARG A 50 -30.29 1.79 0.19
CA ARG A 50 -29.92 0.57 0.92
C ARG A 50 -29.94 -0.67 0.01
N ALA A 51 -30.91 -0.80 -0.90
CA ALA A 51 -30.95 -1.83 -1.90
C ALA A 51 -29.79 -1.71 -2.90
N GLY A 52 -29.47 -0.47 -3.29
CA GLY A 52 -28.32 -0.15 -4.14
C GLY A 52 -26.98 -0.57 -3.51
N GLU A 53 -26.81 -0.34 -2.19
CA GLU A 53 -25.60 -0.80 -1.46
C GLU A 53 -25.47 -2.33 -1.45
N ILE A 54 -26.59 -3.03 -1.20
CA ILE A 54 -26.63 -4.49 -1.24
C ILE A 54 -26.24 -4.98 -2.64
N LEU A 55 -26.90 -4.48 -3.68
CA LEU A 55 -26.60 -4.86 -5.05
C LEU A 55 -25.16 -4.51 -5.45
N PHE A 56 -24.66 -3.36 -5.05
CA PHE A 56 -23.30 -2.92 -5.32
C PHE A 56 -22.27 -3.90 -4.73
N LYS A 57 -22.49 -4.35 -3.50
CA LYS A 57 -21.64 -5.35 -2.84
C LYS A 57 -21.61 -6.65 -3.65
N TYR A 58 -22.78 -7.21 -3.97
CA TYR A 58 -22.86 -8.46 -4.73
C TYR A 58 -22.36 -8.32 -6.18
N ALA A 59 -22.59 -7.17 -6.82
CA ALA A 59 -22.05 -6.92 -8.15
C ALA A 59 -20.52 -6.91 -8.15
N LYS A 60 -19.91 -6.42 -7.08
CA LYS A 60 -18.46 -6.44 -6.88
C LYS A 60 -17.94 -7.88 -6.72
N ASP A 61 -18.61 -8.67 -5.89
CA ASP A 61 -18.27 -10.09 -5.68
C ASP A 61 -18.42 -10.90 -6.98
N PHE A 62 -19.46 -10.61 -7.77
CA PHE A 62 -19.69 -11.24 -9.07
C PHE A 62 -18.58 -10.94 -10.08
N LEU A 63 -18.15 -9.69 -10.21
CA LEU A 63 -17.03 -9.33 -11.10
C LEU A 63 -15.73 -9.99 -10.65
N THR A 64 -15.48 -10.07 -9.35
CA THR A 64 -14.33 -10.80 -8.81
C THR A 64 -14.37 -12.28 -9.18
N LEU A 65 -15.54 -12.93 -9.03
CA LEU A 65 -15.72 -14.33 -9.42
C LEU A 65 -15.54 -14.56 -10.91
N GLN A 66 -16.01 -13.62 -11.75
CA GLN A 66 -15.79 -13.66 -13.20
C GLN A 66 -14.30 -13.63 -13.53
N GLU A 67 -13.54 -12.70 -12.93
CA GLU A 67 -12.09 -12.59 -13.11
C GLU A 67 -11.37 -13.87 -12.62
N GLU A 68 -11.78 -14.41 -11.48
CA GLU A 68 -11.26 -15.69 -10.96
C GLU A 68 -11.51 -16.84 -11.92
N THR A 69 -12.72 -16.90 -12.50
CA THR A 69 -13.08 -17.94 -13.49
C THR A 69 -12.22 -17.82 -14.74
N ILE A 70 -12.05 -16.61 -15.27
CA ILE A 70 -11.20 -16.37 -16.43
C ILE A 70 -9.73 -16.72 -16.12
N SER A 71 -9.24 -16.34 -14.94
CA SER A 71 -7.88 -16.64 -14.49
C SER A 71 -7.66 -18.14 -14.28
N ALA A 72 -8.64 -18.84 -13.71
CA ALA A 72 -8.57 -20.30 -13.53
C ALA A 72 -8.54 -21.05 -14.88
N ILE A 73 -9.35 -20.60 -15.84
CA ILE A 73 -9.35 -21.14 -17.20
C ILE A 73 -8.03 -20.82 -17.92
N ALA A 74 -7.50 -19.59 -17.76
CA ALA A 74 -6.23 -19.20 -18.32
C ALA A 74 -5.05 -19.97 -17.70
N ALA A 75 -5.13 -20.27 -16.40
CA ALA A 75 -4.17 -21.13 -15.71
C ALA A 75 -4.17 -22.56 -16.26
N PHE A 76 -5.35 -23.11 -16.45
CA PHE A 76 -5.51 -24.42 -17.11
C PHE A 76 -4.90 -24.44 -18.52
N LYS A 77 -4.96 -23.32 -19.25
CA LYS A 77 -4.36 -23.14 -20.60
C LYS A 77 -2.87 -22.83 -20.60
N GLY A 78 -2.17 -22.82 -19.46
CA GLY A 78 -0.70 -22.70 -19.39
C GLY A 78 -0.16 -21.29 -19.14
N LEU A 79 -0.79 -20.47 -18.28
CA LEU A 79 -0.26 -19.21 -17.70
C LEU A 79 0.15 -18.09 -18.71
N LYS A 80 -0.26 -18.17 -19.96
CA LYS A 80 0.19 -17.23 -20.99
C LYS A 80 -0.52 -15.88 -21.00
N ARG A 81 -1.57 -15.68 -20.20
CA ARG A 81 -2.31 -14.40 -20.09
C ARG A 81 -2.94 -14.28 -18.71
N GLY A 82 -3.09 -13.05 -18.25
CA GLY A 82 -3.75 -12.73 -16.99
C GLY A 82 -3.34 -11.36 -16.46
N SER A 83 -3.89 -10.98 -15.31
CA SER A 83 -3.51 -9.77 -14.60
C SER A 83 -3.35 -10.07 -13.12
N ILE A 84 -2.52 -9.30 -12.44
CA ILE A 84 -2.35 -9.32 -11.00
C ILE A 84 -2.44 -7.89 -10.46
N ARG A 85 -3.33 -7.68 -9.50
CA ARG A 85 -3.51 -6.40 -8.81
C ARG A 85 -2.74 -6.44 -7.51
N ILE A 86 -1.66 -5.70 -7.46
CA ILE A 86 -0.69 -5.66 -6.37
C ILE A 86 -0.89 -4.36 -5.61
N GLY A 87 -1.06 -4.43 -4.30
CA GLY A 87 -1.02 -3.28 -3.43
C GLY A 87 0.27 -3.22 -2.64
N ALA A 88 0.80 -2.04 -2.41
CA ALA A 88 1.97 -1.90 -1.56
C ALA A 88 1.92 -0.61 -0.74
N SER A 89 2.38 -0.69 0.51
CA SER A 89 2.72 0.53 1.23
C SER A 89 3.99 1.15 0.64
N ASN A 90 4.25 2.40 0.96
CA ASN A 90 5.26 3.23 0.30
C ASN A 90 6.64 2.53 0.15
N ILE A 91 7.24 2.04 1.24
CA ILE A 91 8.58 1.44 1.17
C ILE A 91 8.62 0.15 0.33
N PRO A 92 7.74 -0.84 0.53
CA PRO A 92 7.70 -2.00 -0.36
C PRO A 92 7.47 -1.63 -1.82
N GLY A 93 6.54 -0.72 -2.10
CA GLY A 93 6.14 -0.36 -3.46
C GLY A 93 7.22 0.36 -4.25
N VAL A 94 7.92 1.30 -3.60
CA VAL A 94 8.92 2.14 -4.26
C VAL A 94 10.31 1.49 -4.30
N TYR A 95 10.72 0.83 -3.21
CA TYR A 95 12.12 0.42 -3.05
C TYR A 95 12.38 -1.09 -3.10
N ILE A 96 11.34 -1.93 -2.93
CA ILE A 96 11.53 -3.38 -2.82
C ILE A 96 10.91 -4.12 -4.01
N LEU A 97 9.67 -3.80 -4.37
CA LEU A 97 8.95 -4.53 -5.41
C LEU A 97 9.49 -4.34 -6.83
N PRO A 98 9.99 -3.17 -7.28
CA PRO A 98 10.39 -2.99 -8.67
C PRO A 98 11.36 -4.07 -9.20
N PRO A 99 12.48 -4.41 -8.54
CA PRO A 99 13.37 -5.46 -9.00
C PRO A 99 12.72 -6.86 -8.98
N ILE A 100 11.79 -7.11 -8.06
CA ILE A 100 11.06 -8.38 -7.99
C ILE A 100 10.07 -8.48 -9.15
N LEU A 101 9.34 -7.41 -9.43
CA LEU A 101 8.37 -7.34 -10.52
C LEU A 101 9.05 -7.43 -11.89
N LYS A 102 10.25 -6.84 -12.04
CA LYS A 102 11.07 -7.03 -13.23
C LYS A 102 11.36 -8.52 -13.46
N ARG A 103 11.88 -9.21 -12.43
CA ARG A 103 12.19 -10.66 -12.53
C ARG A 103 10.93 -11.48 -12.81
N TYR A 104 9.80 -11.14 -12.20
CA TYR A 104 8.52 -11.80 -12.46
C TYR A 104 8.09 -11.62 -13.92
N ARG A 105 8.22 -10.43 -14.49
CA ARG A 105 7.90 -10.13 -15.88
C ARG A 105 8.78 -10.88 -16.87
N GLU A 106 10.06 -11.06 -16.57
CA GLU A 106 10.99 -11.84 -17.38
C GLU A 106 10.59 -13.31 -17.48
N GLN A 107 9.91 -13.84 -16.44
CA GLN A 107 9.44 -15.24 -16.38
C GLN A 107 8.00 -15.40 -16.91
N HIS A 108 7.19 -14.32 -16.88
CA HIS A 108 5.76 -14.33 -17.17
C HIS A 108 5.35 -13.10 -18.00
N ASP A 109 5.83 -13.04 -19.24
CA ASP A 109 5.68 -11.90 -20.16
C ASP A 109 4.24 -11.55 -20.54
N GLY A 110 3.34 -12.55 -20.55
CA GLY A 110 1.91 -12.40 -20.83
C GLY A 110 1.05 -11.90 -19.66
N VAL A 111 1.64 -11.72 -18.45
CA VAL A 111 0.88 -11.25 -17.27
C VAL A 111 0.99 -9.74 -17.14
N GLN A 112 -0.17 -9.07 -17.05
CA GLN A 112 -0.23 -7.63 -16.75
C GLN A 112 -0.08 -7.40 -15.25
N LEU A 113 0.77 -6.44 -14.87
CA LEU A 113 0.98 -6.03 -13.49
C LEU A 113 0.34 -4.67 -13.26
N ALA A 114 -0.53 -4.58 -12.26
CA ALA A 114 -1.05 -3.32 -11.74
C ALA A 114 -0.58 -3.14 -10.30
N LEU A 115 0.31 -2.17 -10.07
CA LEU A 115 0.82 -1.83 -8.74
C LEU A 115 0.16 -0.55 -8.25
N THR A 116 -0.57 -0.64 -7.15
CA THR A 116 -1.13 0.52 -6.43
C THR A 116 -0.31 0.77 -5.16
N ILE A 117 0.17 1.99 -5.00
CA ILE A 117 0.89 2.43 -3.80
C ILE A 117 -0.03 3.33 -2.98
N SER A 118 -0.20 3.02 -1.69
CA SER A 118 -0.98 3.81 -0.74
C SER A 118 -0.43 3.64 0.68
N ASP A 119 -1.12 4.15 1.69
CA ASP A 119 -0.80 3.85 3.08
C ASP A 119 -1.15 2.39 3.45
N THR A 120 -0.60 1.93 4.56
CA THR A 120 -0.79 0.54 5.00
C THR A 120 -2.26 0.19 5.20
N LYS A 121 -3.05 1.08 5.81
CA LYS A 121 -4.46 0.84 6.13
C LYS A 121 -5.28 0.68 4.85
N ALA A 122 -5.13 1.60 3.90
CA ALA A 122 -5.82 1.54 2.61
C ALA A 122 -5.49 0.25 1.84
N ILE A 123 -4.22 -0.19 1.83
CA ILE A 123 -3.84 -1.45 1.19
C ILE A 123 -4.50 -2.65 1.87
N LEU A 124 -4.53 -2.70 3.21
CA LEU A 124 -5.19 -3.77 3.95
C LEU A 124 -6.69 -3.83 3.64
N ASP A 125 -7.37 -2.68 3.64
CA ASP A 125 -8.79 -2.56 3.32
C ASP A 125 -9.09 -3.07 1.89
N HIS A 126 -8.29 -2.70 0.90
CA HIS A 126 -8.46 -3.14 -0.48
C HIS A 126 -8.20 -4.66 -0.65
N VAL A 127 -7.22 -5.24 0.07
CA VAL A 127 -7.00 -6.69 0.07
C VAL A 127 -8.18 -7.41 0.72
N GLU A 128 -8.68 -6.90 1.86
CA GLU A 128 -9.84 -7.49 2.56
C GLU A 128 -11.11 -7.44 1.70
N GLN A 129 -11.30 -6.35 0.94
CA GLN A 129 -12.41 -6.20 0.00
C GLN A 129 -12.24 -7.03 -1.29
N GLY A 130 -11.04 -7.60 -1.54
CA GLY A 130 -10.73 -8.38 -2.75
C GLY A 130 -10.50 -7.51 -3.99
N GLU A 131 -10.27 -6.23 -3.82
CA GLU A 131 -9.90 -5.29 -4.89
C GLU A 131 -8.45 -5.47 -5.33
N LEU A 132 -7.60 -5.89 -4.40
CA LEU A 132 -6.23 -6.32 -4.65
C LEU A 132 -6.10 -7.82 -4.44
N ASP A 133 -5.23 -8.44 -5.20
CA ASP A 133 -4.98 -9.87 -5.14
C ASP A 133 -3.92 -10.21 -4.09
N ILE A 134 -2.98 -9.30 -3.86
CA ILE A 134 -1.91 -9.40 -2.87
C ILE A 134 -1.51 -8.01 -2.38
N GLY A 135 -1.21 -7.88 -1.10
CA GLY A 135 -0.68 -6.66 -0.48
C GLY A 135 0.73 -6.82 0.06
N PHE A 136 1.48 -5.72 0.15
CA PHE A 136 2.82 -5.63 0.75
C PHE A 136 2.85 -4.45 1.72
N VAL A 137 2.95 -4.72 3.02
CA VAL A 137 2.80 -3.69 4.06
C VAL A 137 3.89 -3.75 5.11
N GLY A 138 4.13 -2.61 5.80
CA GLY A 138 5.13 -2.49 6.85
C GLY A 138 4.59 -2.60 8.28
N ALA A 139 3.29 -2.89 8.45
CA ALA A 139 2.68 -3.14 9.74
C ALA A 139 1.56 -4.17 9.60
N ARG A 140 1.20 -4.83 10.71
CA ARG A 140 0.06 -5.74 10.78
C ARG A 140 -1.12 -5.04 11.41
N ASP A 141 -2.31 -5.39 10.96
CA ASP A 141 -3.56 -5.14 11.67
C ASP A 141 -4.08 -6.48 12.22
N GLU A 142 -4.82 -6.44 13.33
CA GLU A 142 -5.39 -7.64 13.97
C GLU A 142 -6.60 -8.20 13.21
N SER A 143 -6.81 -7.81 11.96
CA SER A 143 -7.89 -8.32 11.10
C SER A 143 -7.80 -9.83 10.97
N ARG A 144 -8.87 -10.51 11.38
CA ARG A 144 -9.00 -11.98 11.24
C ARG A 144 -9.27 -12.43 9.80
N LYS A 145 -9.51 -11.48 8.87
CA LYS A 145 -9.83 -11.76 7.46
C LYS A 145 -8.61 -11.75 6.56
N LEU A 146 -7.42 -11.42 7.10
CA LEU A 146 -6.17 -11.35 6.37
C LEU A 146 -5.16 -12.38 6.87
N LEU A 147 -4.33 -12.86 5.94
CA LEU A 147 -3.18 -13.73 6.21
C LEU A 147 -1.91 -12.92 5.98
N TYR A 148 -1.01 -12.94 6.96
CA TYR A 148 0.25 -12.23 6.91
C TYR A 148 1.43 -13.21 6.87
N HIS A 149 2.29 -13.07 5.88
CA HIS A 149 3.55 -13.83 5.80
C HIS A 149 4.73 -12.88 5.82
N GLY A 150 5.68 -13.11 6.72
CA GLY A 150 6.90 -12.32 6.81
C GLY A 150 7.66 -12.32 5.48
N PHE A 151 7.92 -11.12 4.96
CA PHE A 151 8.50 -10.95 3.64
C PHE A 151 9.97 -10.53 3.73
N LEU A 152 10.27 -9.44 4.44
CA LEU A 152 11.60 -8.87 4.54
C LEU A 152 11.72 -8.03 5.81
N ASP A 153 12.91 -7.97 6.41
CA ASP A 153 13.17 -7.08 7.54
C ASP A 153 13.67 -5.71 7.08
N ASP A 154 13.36 -4.70 7.87
CA ASP A 154 13.71 -3.31 7.62
C ASP A 154 14.14 -2.62 8.92
N LEU A 155 14.94 -1.59 8.76
CA LEU A 155 15.44 -0.76 9.84
C LEU A 155 14.97 0.68 9.63
N ILE A 156 14.21 1.19 10.58
CA ILE A 156 13.85 2.60 10.62
C ILE A 156 14.90 3.33 11.48
N VAL A 157 15.49 4.36 10.90
CA VAL A 157 16.58 5.14 11.52
C VAL A 157 16.20 6.62 11.56
N MET A 158 16.76 7.35 12.52
CA MET A 158 16.73 8.80 12.50
C MET A 158 17.64 9.31 11.38
N VAL A 159 17.16 10.25 10.62
CA VAL A 159 17.85 10.84 9.46
C VAL A 159 18.00 12.33 9.66
N ALA A 160 19.20 12.84 9.32
CA ALA A 160 19.57 14.23 9.41
C ALA A 160 20.38 14.67 8.18
N PRO A 161 20.45 15.98 7.88
CA PRO A 161 21.44 16.52 6.97
C PRO A 161 22.86 16.18 7.42
N SER A 162 23.81 16.06 6.50
CA SER A 162 25.19 15.66 6.81
C SER A 162 25.91 16.60 7.78
N ALA A 163 25.49 17.88 7.85
CA ALA A 163 26.07 18.89 8.75
C ALA A 163 25.70 18.72 10.23
N TYR A 164 24.69 17.88 10.54
CA TYR A 164 24.28 17.64 11.93
C TYR A 164 25.31 16.79 12.68
N PRO A 165 25.30 16.76 14.05
CA PRO A 165 26.15 15.86 14.83
C PRO A 165 25.89 14.38 14.49
N ASP A 166 26.81 13.47 14.88
CA ASP A 166 26.63 12.04 14.63
C ASP A 166 25.72 11.38 15.66
N SER A 167 25.66 11.96 16.86
CA SER A 167 24.76 11.54 17.93
C SER A 167 24.15 12.72 18.66
N ILE A 168 22.97 12.51 19.21
CA ILE A 168 22.25 13.42 20.09
C ILE A 168 21.57 12.61 21.21
N THR A 169 21.30 13.27 22.32
CA THR A 169 20.45 12.71 23.38
C THR A 169 18.95 12.82 23.02
N VAL A 170 18.09 12.09 23.75
CA VAL A 170 16.62 12.23 23.58
C VAL A 170 16.16 13.66 23.91
N GLU A 171 16.74 14.27 24.92
CA GLU A 171 16.37 15.65 25.32
C GLU A 171 16.74 16.68 24.24
N GLU A 172 17.85 16.49 23.55
CA GLU A 172 18.20 17.30 22.38
C GLU A 172 17.26 17.02 21.23
N MET A 173 16.95 15.73 20.96
CA MET A 173 16.00 15.36 19.90
C MET A 173 14.65 16.06 20.06
N LYS A 174 14.14 16.22 21.28
CA LYS A 174 12.86 16.93 21.55
C LYS A 174 12.88 18.39 21.08
N ARG A 175 14.05 19.00 21.07
CA ARG A 175 14.24 20.42 20.68
C ARG A 175 14.42 20.61 19.18
N TYR A 176 14.91 19.57 18.47
CA TYR A 176 15.08 19.64 17.03
C TYR A 176 13.73 19.62 16.30
N PRO A 177 13.58 20.36 15.19
CA PRO A 177 12.43 20.23 14.32
C PRO A 177 12.28 18.78 13.83
N LEU A 178 11.12 18.19 14.03
CA LEU A 178 10.82 16.83 13.61
C LEU A 178 9.76 16.80 12.53
N ILE A 179 10.05 16.11 11.44
CA ILE A 179 9.12 15.86 10.33
C ILE A 179 8.64 14.42 10.48
N ILE A 180 7.34 14.23 10.46
CA ILE A 180 6.71 12.91 10.63
C ILE A 180 5.90 12.52 9.40
N ARG A 181 5.66 11.22 9.26
CA ARG A 181 4.75 10.67 8.28
C ARG A 181 3.29 10.78 8.76
N GLU A 182 2.36 10.68 7.83
CA GLU A 182 0.92 10.61 8.08
C GLU A 182 0.54 9.44 8.99
N ALA A 183 -0.58 9.55 9.71
CA ALA A 183 -1.03 8.56 10.69
C ALA A 183 -1.25 7.15 10.11
N GLY A 184 -1.62 7.02 8.82
CA GLY A 184 -1.77 5.74 8.11
C GLY A 184 -0.45 5.04 7.76
N SER A 185 0.68 5.73 7.91
CA SER A 185 2.01 5.21 7.58
C SER A 185 2.48 4.14 8.57
N GLY A 186 2.91 2.99 8.05
CA GLY A 186 3.56 1.97 8.87
C GLY A 186 4.88 2.45 9.51
N THR A 187 5.60 3.40 8.91
CA THR A 187 6.78 4.04 9.51
C THR A 187 6.39 4.88 10.72
N ARG A 188 5.31 5.68 10.60
CA ARG A 188 4.77 6.47 11.71
C ARG A 188 4.31 5.58 12.87
N GLN A 189 3.54 4.53 12.58
CA GLN A 189 3.06 3.58 13.61
C GLN A 189 4.23 2.92 14.37
N CYS A 190 5.29 2.53 13.67
CA CYS A 190 6.49 1.98 14.30
C CYS A 190 7.19 3.01 15.19
N PHE A 191 7.33 4.24 14.74
CA PHE A 191 7.89 5.34 15.54
C PHE A 191 7.06 5.60 16.79
N ASP A 192 5.76 5.83 16.64
CA ASP A 192 4.84 6.10 17.75
C ASP A 192 4.88 4.97 18.80
N SER A 193 4.91 3.71 18.35
CA SER A 193 5.02 2.55 19.22
C SER A 193 6.38 2.50 19.96
N ALA A 194 7.46 2.87 19.29
CA ALA A 194 8.80 2.86 19.88
C ALA A 194 8.99 3.94 20.94
N VAL A 195 8.48 5.15 20.70
CA VAL A 195 8.56 6.25 21.67
C VAL A 195 7.61 6.02 22.85
N LYS A 196 6.40 5.49 22.59
CA LYS A 196 5.43 5.14 23.65
C LYS A 196 5.97 4.11 24.63
N LYS A 197 6.70 3.11 24.18
CA LYS A 197 7.37 2.11 25.05
C LYS A 197 8.40 2.73 25.99
N ARG A 198 8.82 3.97 25.75
CA ARG A 198 9.77 4.74 26.55
C ARG A 198 9.09 5.83 27.37
N GLY A 199 7.76 5.86 27.38
CA GLY A 199 6.99 6.85 28.12
C GLY A 199 6.83 8.19 27.40
N PHE A 200 7.16 8.27 26.12
CA PHE A 200 7.01 9.49 25.32
C PHE A 200 5.77 9.43 24.42
N GLY A 201 5.19 10.59 24.12
CA GLY A 201 4.14 10.79 23.14
C GLY A 201 4.57 11.75 22.02
N ALA A 202 3.76 11.88 20.97
CA ALA A 202 4.05 12.82 19.89
C ALA A 202 4.17 14.28 20.37
N ALA A 203 3.45 14.65 21.43
CA ALA A 203 3.48 15.98 22.03
C ALA A 203 4.81 16.32 22.75
N ASP A 204 5.63 15.33 23.04
CA ASP A 204 6.94 15.55 23.65
C ASP A 204 8.01 16.00 22.65
N PHE A 205 7.71 15.96 21.36
CA PHE A 205 8.63 16.29 20.28
C PHE A 205 8.18 17.56 19.55
N ASN A 206 9.14 18.34 19.04
CA ASN A 206 8.88 19.52 18.24
C ASN A 206 8.49 19.13 16.79
N VAL A 207 7.29 18.59 16.63
CA VAL A 207 6.75 18.21 15.32
C VAL A 207 6.35 19.46 14.56
N ILE A 208 7.08 19.76 13.48
CA ILE A 208 6.85 20.96 12.64
C ILE A 208 6.09 20.66 11.34
N ALA A 209 6.06 19.41 10.89
CA ALA A 209 5.38 19.01 9.67
C ALA A 209 4.94 17.55 9.69
N GLU A 210 3.80 17.26 9.09
CA GLU A 210 3.34 15.93 8.74
C GLU A 210 3.26 15.83 7.21
N LEU A 211 4.00 14.89 6.60
CA LEU A 211 4.07 14.72 5.15
C LEU A 211 3.64 13.30 4.75
N GLY A 212 2.75 13.19 3.78
CA GLY A 212 2.11 11.94 3.34
C GLY A 212 2.96 11.03 2.45
N ASP A 213 4.22 11.39 2.16
CA ASP A 213 5.09 10.61 1.28
C ASP A 213 6.53 10.57 1.77
N THR A 214 7.20 9.41 1.60
CA THR A 214 8.60 9.23 2.03
C THR A 214 9.58 10.10 1.26
N GLN A 215 9.35 10.34 -0.04
CA GLN A 215 10.22 11.19 -0.84
C GLN A 215 10.09 12.66 -0.43
N ALA A 216 8.85 13.11 -0.11
CA ALA A 216 8.61 14.45 0.42
C ALA A 216 9.34 14.66 1.76
N VAL A 217 9.24 13.70 2.70
CA VAL A 217 9.98 13.75 3.98
C VAL A 217 11.50 13.79 3.74
N LYS A 218 12.00 12.90 2.86
CA LYS A 218 13.43 12.84 2.50
C LYS A 218 13.92 14.16 1.90
N GLY A 219 13.14 14.74 0.99
CA GLY A 219 13.42 16.05 0.40
C GLY A 219 13.49 17.15 1.46
N ALA A 220 12.50 17.23 2.35
CA ALA A 220 12.46 18.22 3.42
C ALA A 220 13.66 18.12 4.37
N VAL A 221 14.09 16.88 4.72
CA VAL A 221 15.30 16.68 5.52
C VAL A 221 16.56 17.14 4.77
N LYS A 222 16.67 16.86 3.45
CA LYS A 222 17.80 17.33 2.62
C LYS A 222 17.91 18.85 2.58
N GLU A 223 16.78 19.54 2.55
CA GLU A 223 16.71 21.01 2.59
C GLU A 223 16.95 21.59 4.00
N GLY A 224 17.24 20.74 4.99
CA GLY A 224 17.54 21.19 6.35
C GLY A 224 16.32 21.55 7.19
N MET A 225 15.12 21.19 6.76
CA MET A 225 13.88 21.53 7.46
C MET A 225 13.78 20.88 8.85
N GLY A 226 14.44 19.72 9.06
CA GLY A 226 14.45 19.05 10.35
C GLY A 226 14.93 17.60 10.27
N LEU A 227 14.69 16.86 11.34
CA LEU A 227 14.97 15.44 11.46
C LEU A 227 13.76 14.61 11.04
N ALA A 228 13.97 13.36 10.64
CA ALA A 228 12.87 12.42 10.40
C ALA A 228 13.26 10.97 10.69
N TYR A 229 12.29 10.13 11.04
CA TYR A 229 12.46 8.69 11.04
C TYR A 229 12.07 8.11 9.67
N LEU A 230 13.03 7.47 8.99
CA LEU A 230 12.83 6.87 7.67
C LEU A 230 13.37 5.44 7.63
N SER A 231 12.86 4.64 6.69
CA SER A 231 13.46 3.36 6.36
C SER A 231 14.87 3.57 5.82
N ARG A 232 15.85 2.79 6.31
CA ARG A 232 17.23 2.82 5.80
C ARG A 232 17.29 2.53 4.31
N ARG A 233 16.34 1.71 3.80
CA ARG A 233 16.23 1.40 2.36
C ARG A 233 15.86 2.63 1.51
N ALA A 234 15.06 3.54 2.07
CA ALA A 234 14.63 4.74 1.36
C ALA A 234 15.73 5.80 1.19
N ILE A 235 16.78 5.71 1.98
CA ILE A 235 17.88 6.70 2.02
C ILE A 235 19.22 6.12 1.57
N SER A 236 19.23 4.94 0.96
CA SER A 236 20.47 4.25 0.56
C SER A 236 21.33 5.09 -0.40
N GLU A 237 20.71 5.77 -1.36
CA GLU A 237 21.41 6.66 -2.31
C GLU A 237 21.97 7.90 -1.61
N GLU A 238 21.20 8.50 -0.71
CA GLU A 238 21.62 9.67 0.05
C GLU A 238 22.76 9.37 1.02
N LEU A 239 22.76 8.19 1.62
CA LEU A 239 23.87 7.72 2.45
C LEU A 239 25.14 7.51 1.62
N ALA A 240 25.02 6.89 0.45
CA ALA A 240 26.14 6.69 -0.47
C ALA A 240 26.68 8.03 -0.99
N GLY A 241 25.78 8.97 -1.35
CA GLY A 241 26.10 10.32 -1.80
C GLY A 241 26.46 11.29 -0.67
N LYS A 242 26.43 10.87 0.62
CA LYS A 242 26.72 11.69 1.79
C LYS A 242 25.88 12.99 1.88
N THR A 243 24.70 13.01 1.28
CA THR A 243 23.77 14.14 1.38
C THR A 243 22.91 14.10 2.63
N LEU A 244 22.64 12.87 3.13
CA LEU A 244 22.03 12.60 4.42
C LEU A 244 22.90 11.65 5.23
N LYS A 245 22.67 11.60 6.53
CA LYS A 245 23.28 10.62 7.42
C LYS A 245 22.27 10.01 8.39
N VAL A 246 22.63 8.87 8.93
CA VAL A 246 21.94 8.28 10.07
C VAL A 246 22.43 8.99 11.32
N LEU A 247 21.51 9.58 12.07
CA LEU A 247 21.78 10.22 13.35
C LEU A 247 21.49 9.24 14.47
N THR A 248 22.46 8.99 15.33
CA THR A 248 22.27 8.16 16.52
C THR A 248 21.55 8.97 17.59
N VAL A 249 20.45 8.44 18.12
CA VAL A 249 19.79 9.01 19.30
C VAL A 249 20.11 8.12 20.49
N GLU A 250 20.85 8.65 21.47
CA GLU A 250 21.28 7.90 22.66
C GLU A 250 20.06 7.37 23.42
N GLY A 251 20.10 6.07 23.76
CA GLY A 251 18.97 5.40 24.41
C GLY A 251 17.78 5.07 23.50
N VAL A 252 17.81 5.46 22.22
CA VAL A 252 16.77 5.10 21.23
C VAL A 252 17.41 4.34 20.07
N PRO A 253 17.47 3.01 20.13
CA PRO A 253 18.04 2.22 19.05
C PRO A 253 17.16 2.33 17.80
N ALA A 254 17.75 2.04 16.64
CA ALA A 254 17.03 1.90 15.40
C ALA A 254 15.85 0.92 15.53
N ILE A 255 14.72 1.27 14.93
CA ILE A 255 13.49 0.52 15.08
C ILE A 255 13.47 -0.60 14.04
N ARG A 256 13.51 -1.85 14.51
CA ARG A 256 13.36 -3.02 13.63
C ARG A 256 11.88 -3.26 13.35
N ARG A 257 11.57 -3.52 12.08
CA ARG A 257 10.25 -3.96 11.64
C ARG A 257 10.38 -5.04 10.56
N SER A 258 9.28 -5.74 10.30
CA SER A 258 9.20 -6.65 9.15
C SER A 258 8.15 -6.14 8.17
N PHE A 259 8.42 -6.31 6.89
CA PHE A 259 7.40 -6.21 5.85
C PHE A 259 6.69 -7.56 5.69
N TYR A 260 5.44 -7.49 5.30
CA TYR A 260 4.56 -8.64 5.17
C TYR A 260 3.93 -8.67 3.79
N THR A 261 3.83 -9.87 3.21
CA THR A 261 2.84 -10.13 2.18
C THR A 261 1.50 -10.37 2.86
N VAL A 262 0.44 -9.85 2.27
CA VAL A 262 -0.91 -9.90 2.82
C VAL A 262 -1.86 -10.47 1.77
N LEU A 263 -2.66 -11.44 2.19
CA LEU A 263 -3.62 -12.15 1.36
C LEU A 263 -4.96 -12.22 2.07
N LYS A 264 -6.06 -12.23 1.31
CA LYS A 264 -7.41 -12.44 1.89
C LYS A 264 -7.55 -13.88 2.37
N LYS A 265 -7.94 -14.06 3.63
CA LYS A 265 -8.21 -15.39 4.20
C LYS A 265 -9.44 -16.02 3.53
N GLY A 266 -9.35 -17.32 3.24
CA GLY A 266 -10.47 -18.08 2.64
C GLY A 266 -10.64 -17.85 1.14
N ARG A 267 -9.76 -17.10 0.48
CA ARG A 267 -9.71 -16.94 -0.97
C ARG A 267 -8.61 -17.82 -1.54
N SER A 268 -8.94 -18.64 -2.54
CA SER A 268 -7.93 -19.38 -3.30
C SER A 268 -7.03 -18.41 -4.06
N GLN A 269 -5.73 -18.69 -4.06
CA GLN A 269 -4.76 -17.87 -4.77
C GLN A 269 -4.87 -18.12 -6.27
N THR A 270 -4.73 -17.08 -7.05
CA THR A 270 -4.58 -17.25 -8.50
C THR A 270 -3.17 -17.73 -8.82
N PRO A 271 -2.97 -18.49 -9.91
CA PRO A 271 -1.65 -18.94 -10.33
C PRO A 271 -0.64 -17.80 -10.50
N GLN A 272 -1.11 -16.60 -10.88
CA GLN A 272 -0.27 -15.40 -10.99
C GLN A 272 0.26 -14.97 -9.61
N VAL A 273 -0.57 -15.01 -8.57
CA VAL A 273 -0.16 -14.71 -7.19
C VAL A 273 0.82 -15.78 -6.68
N GLU A 274 0.54 -17.07 -6.92
CA GLU A 274 1.43 -18.16 -6.52
C GLU A 274 2.80 -18.04 -7.20
N ALA A 275 2.82 -17.74 -8.50
CA ALA A 275 4.06 -17.49 -9.24
C ALA A 275 4.83 -16.29 -8.68
N LEU A 276 4.13 -15.18 -8.35
CA LEU A 276 4.77 -14.02 -7.72
C LEU A 276 5.36 -14.37 -6.34
N LEU A 277 4.64 -15.11 -5.52
CA LEU A 277 5.14 -15.57 -4.21
C LEU A 277 6.40 -16.44 -4.36
N LYS A 278 6.44 -17.29 -5.38
CA LYS A 278 7.65 -18.10 -5.71
C LYS A 278 8.81 -17.20 -6.12
N THR A 279 8.58 -16.23 -7.01
CA THR A 279 9.61 -15.26 -7.42
C THR A 279 10.16 -14.48 -6.22
N ILE A 280 9.30 -14.09 -5.29
CA ILE A 280 9.69 -13.42 -4.03
C ILE A 280 10.60 -14.33 -3.18
N GLN A 281 10.24 -15.60 -3.02
CA GLN A 281 11.04 -16.54 -2.23
C GLN A 281 12.43 -16.75 -2.83
N GLU A 282 12.53 -16.85 -4.15
CA GLU A 282 13.80 -16.96 -4.87
C GLU A 282 14.63 -15.67 -4.74
N TRP A 283 14.00 -14.51 -4.88
CA TRP A 283 14.66 -13.21 -4.71
C TRP A 283 15.22 -13.05 -3.28
N LYS A 284 14.47 -13.43 -2.25
CA LYS A 284 14.93 -13.40 -0.85
C LYS A 284 16.18 -14.26 -0.59
N LYS A 285 16.27 -15.43 -1.21
CA LYS A 285 17.46 -16.28 -1.09
C LYS A 285 18.70 -15.57 -1.63
N ASN A 286 18.56 -14.88 -2.75
CA ASN A 286 19.67 -14.18 -3.39
C ASN A 286 20.07 -12.90 -2.62
N GLU A 287 19.11 -12.19 -2.02
CA GLU A 287 19.40 -10.99 -1.21
C GLU A 287 20.12 -11.33 0.10
N LYS A 288 19.76 -12.42 0.75
CA LYS A 288 20.49 -12.90 1.95
C LYS A 288 21.95 -13.22 1.64
N VAL A 289 22.26 -13.75 0.47
CA VAL A 289 23.63 -14.03 0.04
C VAL A 289 24.41 -12.73 -0.18
N ARG A 290 23.80 -11.66 -0.71
CA ARG A 290 24.43 -10.34 -0.87
C ARG A 290 24.77 -9.67 0.46
N LEU A 291 23.87 -9.74 1.44
CA LEU A 291 24.08 -9.12 2.76
C LEU A 291 25.10 -9.85 3.65
N VAL A 292 25.54 -11.04 3.27
CA VAL A 292 26.61 -11.81 3.95
C VAL A 292 27.98 -11.57 3.28
N SER A 293 27.97 -10.98 2.07
CA SER A 293 29.18 -10.73 1.27
C SER A 293 29.68 -9.27 1.35
N ASP A 294 28.90 -8.37 1.94
CA ASP A 294 29.23 -6.96 2.27
C ASP A 294 29.40 -6.79 3.78
#